data_e87468ff4d240ce7fb60f8728a38b901
#
_entry.id   e87468ff4d240ce7fb60f8728a38b901
#
_cell.length_a   1.000
_cell.length_b   1.000
_cell.length_c   1.000
_cell.angle_alpha   90.00
_cell.angle_beta   90.00
_cell.angle_gamma   90.00
#
_symmetry.space_group_name_H-M   'P 1'
#
loop_
_entity.id
_entity.type
_entity.pdbx_description
1 polymer ?
#
loop_
_entity_poly.entity_id
_entity_poly.type
_entity_poly.pdbx_seq_one_letter_code
_entity_poly.pdbx_strand_id
1 'polypeptide(L)'
;MEGPYRDLGSGFARLTGVEGARRGPSRITHVEDALLELARNARDAGATRIFVASTLRAKRYRTLTVIDDGHGIPETHRDLILEPGVTTRHLDPVTNPEDPLATPHGAGLSLYQIRARSLDTRVISTSNPTSIQAIFDTNALPERTLQSATRPSRTNLMATLQGFAEATNRNGHRFDAYYGTPARILATLLYHRIIHSTRESVGLREAAAGVGLDLSMRNVQRVMRGEVRPVEAISGGDTGAGEAQGGEVQVVDGGGGPVLRLGDEESGGITDILRRAARAGYLEVEDLRFESRPGEISITARVYEPEEEYD
;
A
#
# COMPACT_ATOMS: atom_id res chain seq x y z
N MET A 1 22.33 -26.09 -27.40
CA MET A 1 21.83 -24.72 -27.62
C MET A 1 21.61 -24.13 -26.24
N GLU A 2 22.40 -23.12 -25.86
CA GLU A 2 22.12 -22.36 -24.67
C GLU A 2 20.76 -21.68 -24.84
N GLY A 3 19.85 -21.88 -23.88
CA GLY A 3 18.55 -21.21 -23.88
C GLY A 3 18.71 -19.69 -23.80
N PRO A 4 17.60 -18.91 -23.92
CA PRO A 4 17.65 -17.45 -23.89
C PRO A 4 18.05 -16.89 -22.52
N TYR A 5 18.27 -17.75 -21.52
CA TYR A 5 18.59 -17.35 -20.15
C TYR A 5 19.95 -17.91 -19.71
N ARG A 6 20.72 -17.06 -19.04
CA ARG A 6 21.94 -17.46 -18.32
C ARG A 6 21.59 -17.64 -16.86
N ASP A 7 21.84 -18.81 -16.30
CA ASP A 7 21.66 -19.09 -14.87
C ASP A 7 22.60 -18.24 -14.01
N LEU A 8 22.06 -17.64 -12.95
CA LEU A 8 22.79 -16.85 -11.95
C LEU A 8 22.86 -17.56 -10.59
N GLY A 9 22.29 -18.77 -10.48
CA GLY A 9 22.16 -19.51 -9.22
C GLY A 9 20.96 -19.07 -8.39
N SER A 10 20.64 -19.86 -7.35
CA SER A 10 19.53 -19.60 -6.41
C SER A 10 18.17 -19.37 -7.10
N GLY A 11 17.94 -20.00 -8.26
CA GLY A 11 16.70 -19.84 -9.03
C GLY A 11 16.60 -18.55 -9.86
N PHE A 12 17.65 -17.72 -9.88
CA PHE A 12 17.72 -16.52 -10.68
C PHE A 12 18.38 -16.77 -12.03
N ALA A 13 17.87 -16.15 -13.07
CA ALA A 13 18.48 -16.16 -14.39
C ALA A 13 18.46 -14.77 -15.02
N ARG A 14 19.39 -14.56 -15.94
CA ARG A 14 19.44 -13.34 -16.76
C ARG A 14 19.09 -13.67 -18.20
N LEU A 15 18.12 -12.94 -18.75
CA LEU A 15 17.77 -13.02 -20.16
C LEU A 15 18.94 -12.52 -21.03
N THR A 16 19.38 -13.34 -21.98
CA THR A 16 20.39 -12.94 -22.98
C THR A 16 19.73 -12.09 -24.06
N GLY A 17 20.42 -11.08 -24.58
CA GLY A 17 19.89 -10.21 -25.63
C GLY A 17 18.96 -9.07 -25.17
N VAL A 18 18.99 -8.71 -23.88
CA VAL A 18 18.13 -7.67 -23.26
C VAL A 18 18.41 -6.25 -23.78
N GLU A 19 19.47 -6.04 -24.53
CA GLU A 19 19.87 -4.71 -25.02
C GLU A 19 18.79 -4.04 -25.87
N GLY A 20 18.04 -4.80 -26.65
CA GLY A 20 16.88 -4.30 -27.41
C GLY A 20 15.71 -3.89 -26.51
N ALA A 21 15.48 -4.62 -25.42
CA ALA A 21 14.41 -4.34 -24.46
C ALA A 21 14.70 -3.11 -23.57
N ARG A 22 15.97 -2.76 -23.38
CA ARG A 22 16.37 -1.51 -22.70
C ARG A 22 15.94 -0.26 -23.46
N ARG A 23 15.78 -0.35 -24.78
CA ARG A 23 15.41 0.77 -25.66
C ARG A 23 13.92 0.85 -25.91
N GLY A 24 13.13 -0.13 -25.45
CA GLY A 24 11.67 -0.11 -25.56
C GLY A 24 11.03 0.93 -24.65
N PRO A 25 9.76 1.34 -24.92
CA PRO A 25 9.03 2.25 -24.06
C PRO A 25 8.89 1.65 -22.66
N SER A 26 9.14 2.48 -21.63
CA SER A 26 8.92 2.07 -20.26
C SER A 26 7.42 1.85 -20.02
N ARG A 27 7.08 0.77 -19.33
CA ARG A 27 5.72 0.52 -18.82
C ARG A 27 5.41 1.35 -17.58
N ILE A 28 6.45 1.92 -16.94
CA ILE A 28 6.31 2.79 -15.78
C ILE A 28 6.11 4.21 -16.28
N THR A 29 4.88 4.66 -16.32
CA THR A 29 4.47 6.00 -16.78
C THR A 29 3.94 6.87 -15.64
N HIS A 30 3.52 6.23 -14.53
CA HIS A 30 3.02 6.86 -13.32
C HIS A 30 3.60 6.15 -12.09
N VAL A 31 3.53 6.79 -10.93
CA VAL A 31 3.97 6.20 -9.65
C VAL A 31 3.17 4.95 -9.31
N GLU A 32 1.87 4.92 -9.66
CA GLU A 32 0.99 3.77 -9.49
C GLU A 32 1.44 2.54 -10.28
N ASP A 33 2.03 2.74 -11.47
CA ASP A 33 2.56 1.62 -12.24
C ASP A 33 3.74 0.97 -11.51
N ALA A 34 4.61 1.79 -10.90
CA ALA A 34 5.72 1.30 -10.09
C ALA A 34 5.22 0.54 -8.86
N LEU A 35 4.20 1.05 -8.16
CA LEU A 35 3.58 0.36 -7.03
C LEU A 35 3.01 -1.00 -7.44
N LEU A 36 2.29 -1.07 -8.57
CA LEU A 36 1.74 -2.33 -9.08
C LEU A 36 2.83 -3.34 -9.41
N GLU A 37 3.94 -2.93 -10.01
CA GLU A 37 5.05 -3.84 -10.31
C GLU A 37 5.72 -4.35 -9.01
N LEU A 38 5.87 -3.50 -7.99
CA LEU A 38 6.37 -3.92 -6.68
C LEU A 38 5.40 -4.90 -5.99
N ALA A 39 4.09 -4.65 -6.07
CA ALA A 39 3.07 -5.54 -5.52
C ALA A 39 3.02 -6.90 -6.26
N ARG A 40 3.20 -6.90 -7.59
CA ARG A 40 3.32 -8.13 -8.38
C ARG A 40 4.55 -8.94 -7.95
N ASN A 41 5.69 -8.28 -7.78
CA ASN A 41 6.90 -8.96 -7.32
C ASN A 41 6.72 -9.59 -5.93
N ALA A 42 6.06 -8.90 -5.00
CA ALA A 42 5.71 -9.46 -3.69
C ALA A 42 4.80 -10.69 -3.81
N ARG A 43 3.70 -10.59 -4.59
CA ARG A 43 2.81 -11.73 -4.87
C ARG A 43 3.57 -12.90 -5.48
N ASP A 44 4.42 -12.63 -6.45
CA ASP A 44 5.21 -13.64 -7.18
C ASP A 44 6.28 -14.28 -6.29
N ALA A 45 6.71 -13.59 -5.23
CA ALA A 45 7.52 -14.12 -4.15
C ALA A 45 6.70 -14.91 -3.11
N GLY A 46 5.42 -15.16 -3.37
CA GLY A 46 4.54 -15.91 -2.48
C GLY A 46 4.12 -15.13 -1.22
N ALA A 47 4.24 -13.81 -1.22
CA ALA A 47 3.80 -13.00 -0.10
C ALA A 47 2.28 -13.13 0.12
N THR A 48 1.89 -13.22 1.38
CA THR A 48 0.49 -13.18 1.81
C THR A 48 0.10 -11.80 2.33
N ARG A 49 1.08 -10.98 2.70
CA ARG A 49 0.90 -9.62 3.21
C ARG A 49 1.90 -8.66 2.58
N ILE A 50 1.38 -7.50 2.19
CA ILE A 50 2.18 -6.38 1.70
C ILE A 50 1.88 -5.12 2.51
N PHE A 51 2.92 -4.43 2.93
CA PHE A 51 2.85 -3.19 3.70
C PHE A 51 3.50 -2.08 2.89
N VAL A 52 2.74 -1.04 2.58
CA VAL A 52 3.20 0.08 1.77
C VAL A 52 3.21 1.34 2.60
N ALA A 53 4.41 1.82 2.92
CA ALA A 53 4.59 3.14 3.50
C ALA A 53 4.80 4.16 2.39
N SER A 54 4.06 5.28 2.47
CA SER A 54 4.14 6.35 1.50
C SER A 54 4.35 7.70 2.18
N THR A 55 5.25 8.52 1.64
CA THR A 55 5.44 9.92 2.04
C THR A 55 5.60 10.79 0.80
N LEU A 56 5.13 12.03 0.90
CA LEU A 56 5.32 13.06 -0.13
C LEU A 56 6.06 14.24 0.50
N ARG A 57 7.30 14.50 0.09
CA ARG A 57 8.10 15.64 0.57
C ARG A 57 8.08 16.76 -0.45
N ALA A 58 7.97 18.00 0.05
CA ALA A 58 7.94 19.22 -0.77
C ALA A 58 6.92 19.16 -1.92
N LYS A 59 5.79 18.45 -1.74
CA LYS A 59 4.74 18.23 -2.78
C LYS A 59 5.29 17.68 -4.10
N ARG A 60 6.46 17.05 -4.09
CA ARG A 60 7.20 16.64 -5.28
C ARG A 60 7.86 15.28 -5.16
N TYR A 61 8.46 14.96 -4.01
CA TYR A 61 9.25 13.75 -3.87
C TYR A 61 8.44 12.68 -3.17
N ARG A 62 7.91 11.74 -3.96
CA ARG A 62 7.16 10.59 -3.44
C ARG A 62 8.14 9.47 -3.08
N THR A 63 8.16 9.06 -1.81
CA THR A 63 8.84 7.85 -1.38
C THR A 63 7.84 6.74 -1.18
N LEU A 64 8.06 5.60 -1.79
CA LEU A 64 7.34 4.35 -1.54
C LEU A 64 8.30 3.36 -0.92
N THR A 65 7.94 2.81 0.24
CA THR A 65 8.61 1.66 0.85
C THR A 65 7.63 0.51 0.86
N VAL A 66 7.95 -0.53 0.10
CA VAL A 66 7.13 -1.75 -0.02
C VAL A 66 7.82 -2.86 0.75
N ILE A 67 7.09 -3.43 1.71
CA ILE A 67 7.56 -4.48 2.62
C ILE A 67 6.63 -5.67 2.45
N ASP A 68 7.18 -6.87 2.34
CA ASP A 68 6.40 -8.09 2.15
C ASP A 68 6.93 -9.27 2.97
N ASP A 69 6.06 -10.27 3.20
CA ASP A 69 6.37 -11.50 3.92
C ASP A 69 6.68 -12.69 2.99
N GLY A 70 7.06 -12.42 1.73
CA GLY A 70 7.43 -13.44 0.76
C GLY A 70 8.76 -14.14 1.06
N HIS A 71 9.16 -15.05 0.17
CA HIS A 71 10.38 -15.85 0.34
C HIS A 71 11.70 -15.04 0.29
N GLY A 72 11.63 -13.78 -0.10
CA GLY A 72 12.79 -12.89 -0.09
C GLY A 72 13.68 -12.98 -1.32
N ILE A 73 14.82 -12.31 -1.22
CA ILE A 73 15.85 -12.17 -2.25
C ILE A 73 17.16 -12.67 -1.65
N PRO A 74 17.91 -13.58 -2.29
CA PRO A 74 19.23 -13.96 -1.81
C PRO A 74 20.14 -12.72 -1.70
N GLU A 75 20.90 -12.61 -0.61
CA GLU A 75 21.77 -11.44 -0.36
C GLU A 75 22.74 -11.18 -1.51
N THR A 76 23.23 -12.26 -2.14
CA THR A 76 24.12 -12.18 -3.32
C THR A 76 23.45 -11.55 -4.55
N HIS A 77 22.12 -11.46 -4.56
CA HIS A 77 21.35 -10.91 -5.67
C HIS A 77 20.74 -9.53 -5.36
N ARG A 78 21.00 -8.96 -4.19
CA ARG A 78 20.46 -7.68 -3.72
C ARG A 78 20.51 -6.58 -4.79
N ASP A 79 21.66 -6.37 -5.39
CA ASP A 79 21.83 -5.34 -6.42
C ASP A 79 21.51 -5.86 -7.82
N LEU A 80 21.71 -7.16 -8.06
CA LEU A 80 21.50 -7.78 -9.36
C LEU A 80 20.03 -7.72 -9.82
N ILE A 81 19.07 -7.82 -8.90
CA ILE A 81 17.64 -7.77 -9.24
C ILE A 81 17.21 -6.42 -9.82
N LEU A 82 17.98 -5.37 -9.59
CA LEU A 82 17.76 -4.03 -10.16
C LEU A 82 18.40 -3.88 -11.55
N GLU A 83 19.10 -4.90 -12.05
CA GLU A 83 19.67 -4.93 -13.39
C GLU A 83 18.68 -5.50 -14.40
N PRO A 84 18.79 -5.12 -15.69
CA PRO A 84 17.85 -5.56 -16.70
C PRO A 84 17.97 -7.05 -16.98
N GLY A 85 16.83 -7.71 -17.13
CA GLY A 85 16.74 -9.11 -17.53
C GLY A 85 16.93 -10.11 -16.41
N VAL A 86 17.10 -9.69 -15.15
CA VAL A 86 17.21 -10.61 -14.01
C VAL A 86 15.81 -11.00 -13.54
N THR A 87 15.52 -12.30 -13.49
CA THR A 87 14.21 -12.85 -13.15
C THR A 87 14.33 -14.22 -12.46
N THR A 88 13.38 -14.56 -11.62
CA THR A 88 13.19 -15.90 -11.06
C THR A 88 12.21 -16.74 -11.89
N ARG A 89 11.47 -16.13 -12.82
CA ARG A 89 10.39 -16.76 -13.60
C ARG A 89 10.80 -17.22 -15.00
N HIS A 90 12.06 -17.50 -15.21
CA HIS A 90 12.57 -17.92 -16.53
C HIS A 90 12.10 -19.34 -16.95
N LEU A 91 11.62 -20.15 -15.98
CA LEU A 91 11.12 -21.50 -16.21
C LEU A 91 9.59 -21.59 -16.20
N ASP A 92 8.90 -20.53 -15.81
CA ASP A 92 7.44 -20.55 -15.80
C ASP A 92 6.90 -20.59 -17.23
N PRO A 93 6.04 -21.56 -17.58
CA PRO A 93 5.36 -21.52 -18.86
C PRO A 93 4.53 -20.23 -18.95
N VAL A 94 4.49 -19.64 -20.14
CA VAL A 94 3.64 -18.45 -20.41
C VAL A 94 2.19 -18.85 -20.05
N THR A 95 1.77 -18.50 -18.84
CA THR A 95 0.46 -18.89 -18.33
C THR A 95 -0.58 -17.91 -18.80
N ASN A 96 -1.61 -18.50 -19.40
CA ASN A 96 -2.94 -17.99 -19.68
C ASN A 96 -3.04 -16.57 -20.26
N PRO A 97 -3.20 -16.43 -21.62
CA PRO A 97 -3.41 -15.15 -22.27
C PRO A 97 -4.70 -14.42 -21.83
N GLU A 98 -5.58 -15.10 -21.11
CA GLU A 98 -6.89 -14.57 -20.67
C GLU A 98 -6.89 -13.96 -19.25
N ASP A 99 -5.77 -14.03 -18.51
CA ASP A 99 -5.66 -13.32 -17.25
C ASP A 99 -5.36 -11.84 -17.52
N PRO A 100 -6.29 -10.91 -17.26
CA PRO A 100 -6.06 -9.47 -17.44
C PRO A 100 -4.94 -8.93 -16.54
N LEU A 101 -4.48 -9.71 -15.54
CA LEU A 101 -3.31 -9.46 -14.71
C LEU A 101 -2.06 -10.17 -15.25
N ALA A 102 -2.21 -11.07 -16.22
CA ALA A 102 -1.11 -11.71 -16.94
C ALA A 102 -0.49 -10.74 -17.96
N THR A 103 0.27 -9.77 -17.47
CA THR A 103 1.29 -9.18 -18.34
C THR A 103 2.29 -10.29 -18.71
N PRO A 104 2.88 -10.28 -19.92
CA PRO A 104 3.93 -11.24 -20.27
C PRO A 104 5.04 -11.14 -19.20
N HIS A 105 4.95 -12.06 -18.22
CA HIS A 105 5.89 -12.14 -17.11
C HIS A 105 7.19 -12.76 -17.61
N GLY A 106 8.32 -12.35 -17.05
CA GLY A 106 9.55 -13.09 -17.21
C GLY A 106 10.70 -12.33 -17.87
N ALA A 107 10.49 -11.14 -18.42
CA ALA A 107 11.60 -10.39 -19.02
C ALA A 107 12.57 -9.79 -17.99
N GLY A 108 12.24 -9.82 -16.67
CA GLY A 108 13.10 -9.26 -15.61
C GLY A 108 13.38 -7.77 -15.78
N LEU A 109 12.40 -7.02 -16.27
CA LEU A 109 12.55 -5.60 -16.59
C LEU A 109 11.85 -4.66 -15.61
N SER A 110 10.92 -5.15 -14.79
CA SER A 110 10.09 -4.29 -13.94
C SER A 110 10.91 -3.50 -12.93
N LEU A 111 11.74 -4.15 -12.13
CA LEU A 111 12.58 -3.47 -11.13
C LEU A 111 13.62 -2.56 -11.80
N TYR A 112 14.20 -2.99 -12.92
CA TYR A 112 15.08 -2.13 -13.73
C TYR A 112 14.36 -0.88 -14.23
N GLN A 113 13.12 -1.00 -14.73
CA GLN A 113 12.34 0.14 -15.21
C GLN A 113 11.96 1.08 -14.06
N ILE A 114 11.61 0.55 -12.88
CA ILE A 114 11.38 1.37 -11.67
C ILE A 114 12.64 2.16 -11.34
N ARG A 115 13.81 1.49 -11.27
CA ARG A 115 15.10 2.15 -11.02
C ARG A 115 15.42 3.22 -12.05
N ALA A 116 15.16 2.97 -13.33
CA ALA A 116 15.43 3.93 -14.40
C ALA A 116 14.49 5.15 -14.38
N ARG A 117 13.33 5.06 -13.71
CA ARG A 117 12.33 6.15 -13.61
C ARG A 117 12.27 6.80 -12.24
N SER A 118 12.98 6.28 -11.26
CA SER A 118 13.11 6.83 -9.91
C SER A 118 14.37 7.68 -9.76
N LEU A 119 14.38 8.53 -8.75
CA LEU A 119 15.60 9.21 -8.30
C LEU A 119 16.55 8.23 -7.59
N ASP A 120 15.96 7.28 -6.86
CA ASP A 120 16.67 6.23 -6.15
C ASP A 120 15.77 5.01 -6.01
N THR A 121 16.33 3.82 -6.16
CA THR A 121 15.65 2.55 -5.86
C THR A 121 16.68 1.59 -5.27
N ARG A 122 16.35 1.05 -4.11
CA ARG A 122 17.23 0.14 -3.38
C ARG A 122 16.45 -0.96 -2.67
N VAL A 123 17.08 -2.11 -2.53
CA VAL A 123 16.64 -3.16 -1.62
C VAL A 123 17.16 -2.83 -0.23
N ILE A 124 16.27 -2.57 0.71
CA ILE A 124 16.61 -2.23 2.10
C ILE A 124 16.85 -3.51 2.90
N SER A 125 15.91 -4.45 2.81
CA SER A 125 15.99 -5.77 3.44
C SER A 125 15.73 -6.84 2.40
N THR A 126 16.48 -7.92 2.45
CA THR A 126 16.42 -9.01 1.46
C THR A 126 15.47 -10.12 1.87
N SER A 127 15.19 -10.28 3.18
CA SER A 127 14.29 -11.32 3.69
C SER A 127 13.85 -11.04 5.11
N ASN A 128 12.69 -11.57 5.49
CA ASN A 128 12.11 -11.60 6.84
C ASN A 128 12.05 -10.24 7.57
N PRO A 129 11.38 -9.24 7.01
CA PRO A 129 10.67 -9.19 5.72
C PRO A 129 11.56 -8.70 4.58
N THR A 130 11.11 -8.88 3.32
CA THR A 130 11.68 -8.20 2.16
C THR A 130 11.24 -6.74 2.16
N SER A 131 12.13 -5.82 1.81
CA SER A 131 11.79 -4.41 1.69
C SER A 131 12.51 -3.75 0.52
N ILE A 132 11.74 -3.08 -0.33
CA ILE A 132 12.23 -2.28 -1.45
C ILE A 132 11.71 -0.86 -1.30
N GLN A 133 12.61 0.11 -1.42
CA GLN A 133 12.28 1.52 -1.38
C GLN A 133 12.57 2.17 -2.72
N ALA A 134 11.65 3.02 -3.20
CA ALA A 134 11.83 3.83 -4.39
C ALA A 134 11.41 5.28 -4.12
N ILE A 135 12.17 6.24 -4.65
CA ILE A 135 11.94 7.68 -4.53
C ILE A 135 11.69 8.25 -5.92
N PHE A 136 10.56 8.89 -6.12
CA PHE A 136 10.14 9.46 -7.40
C PHE A 136 10.05 10.99 -7.32
N ASP A 137 10.45 11.65 -8.41
CA ASP A 137 10.09 13.04 -8.67
C ASP A 137 8.76 13.05 -9.41
N THR A 138 7.68 13.51 -8.77
CA THR A 138 6.34 13.52 -9.37
C THR A 138 6.21 14.49 -10.55
N ASN A 139 7.17 15.39 -10.74
CA ASN A 139 7.25 16.21 -11.95
C ASN A 139 7.77 15.40 -13.16
N ALA A 140 8.62 14.40 -12.92
CA ALA A 140 9.19 13.54 -13.97
C ALA A 140 8.38 12.25 -14.17
N LEU A 141 7.83 11.69 -13.08
CA LEU A 141 6.94 10.55 -13.06
C LEU A 141 5.67 10.93 -12.30
N PRO A 142 4.61 11.41 -12.97
CA PRO A 142 3.42 11.92 -12.31
C PRO A 142 2.63 10.81 -11.60
N GLU A 143 1.82 11.21 -10.63
CA GLU A 143 0.75 10.39 -10.08
C GLU A 143 -0.51 10.56 -10.95
N ARG A 144 -1.35 9.52 -11.01
CA ARG A 144 -2.62 9.59 -11.76
C ARG A 144 -3.56 10.56 -11.06
N THR A 145 -4.17 11.45 -11.82
CA THR A 145 -5.18 12.37 -11.31
C THR A 145 -6.50 11.65 -11.07
N LEU A 146 -7.07 11.82 -9.87
CA LEU A 146 -8.44 11.38 -9.61
C LEU A 146 -9.43 12.31 -10.32
N GLN A 147 -10.12 11.78 -11.32
CA GLN A 147 -11.29 12.45 -11.91
C GLN A 147 -12.56 12.09 -11.10
N SER A 148 -12.64 12.51 -9.85
CA SER A 148 -13.87 12.36 -9.08
C SER A 148 -14.20 13.65 -8.36
N ALA A 149 -15.25 14.34 -8.85
CA ALA A 149 -15.80 15.53 -8.23
C ALA A 149 -16.54 15.24 -6.91
N THR A 150 -16.73 13.97 -6.53
CA THR A 150 -17.68 13.58 -5.47
C THR A 150 -17.04 12.80 -4.30
N ARG A 151 -15.75 12.43 -4.35
CA ARG A 151 -15.09 11.77 -3.21
C ARG A 151 -13.78 12.48 -2.87
N PRO A 152 -13.65 13.04 -1.64
CA PRO A 152 -12.36 13.56 -1.20
C PRO A 152 -11.34 12.41 -1.11
N SER A 153 -10.24 12.62 -1.77
CA SER A 153 -8.92 11.98 -1.74
C SER A 153 -8.75 10.67 -0.97
N ARG A 154 -9.11 9.54 -1.59
CA ARG A 154 -8.23 8.38 -1.50
C ARG A 154 -7.08 8.66 -2.47
N THR A 155 -5.82 8.57 -2.00
CA THR A 155 -4.69 8.66 -2.91
C THR A 155 -4.87 7.58 -3.98
N ASN A 156 -4.61 7.88 -5.25
CA ASN A 156 -4.69 6.89 -6.32
C ASN A 156 -3.84 5.65 -6.04
N LEU A 157 -2.74 5.81 -5.30
CA LEU A 157 -1.87 4.72 -4.87
C LEU A 157 -2.62 3.70 -3.99
N MET A 158 -3.40 4.17 -3.01
CA MET A 158 -4.18 3.28 -2.15
C MET A 158 -5.28 2.55 -2.94
N ALA A 159 -6.03 3.27 -3.79
CA ALA A 159 -7.06 2.67 -4.63
C ALA A 159 -6.48 1.66 -5.63
N THR A 160 -5.33 1.96 -6.20
CA THR A 160 -4.60 1.07 -7.12
C THR A 160 -4.14 -0.21 -6.41
N LEU A 161 -3.59 -0.08 -5.20
CA LEU A 161 -3.18 -1.24 -4.40
C LEU A 161 -4.38 -2.08 -3.95
N GLN A 162 -5.49 -1.44 -3.56
CA GLN A 162 -6.74 -2.11 -3.22
C GLN A 162 -7.27 -2.94 -4.39
N GLY A 163 -7.40 -2.34 -5.58
CA GLY A 163 -7.86 -3.05 -6.77
C GLY A 163 -6.98 -4.24 -7.13
N PHE A 164 -5.66 -4.12 -6.97
CA PHE A 164 -4.73 -5.22 -7.17
C PHE A 164 -4.92 -6.35 -6.16
N ALA A 165 -5.04 -6.02 -4.87
CA ALA A 165 -5.23 -7.00 -3.82
C ALA A 165 -6.57 -7.74 -3.96
N GLU A 166 -7.67 -7.03 -4.27
CA GLU A 166 -8.98 -7.63 -4.52
C GLU A 166 -8.96 -8.57 -5.73
N ALA A 167 -8.29 -8.17 -6.82
CA ALA A 167 -8.14 -9.01 -8.00
C ALA A 167 -7.31 -10.27 -7.70
N THR A 168 -6.24 -10.13 -6.91
CA THR A 168 -5.39 -11.25 -6.49
C THR A 168 -6.18 -12.23 -5.63
N ASN A 169 -6.98 -11.74 -4.67
CA ASN A 169 -7.81 -12.57 -3.79
C ASN A 169 -8.93 -13.31 -4.56
N ARG A 170 -9.54 -12.64 -5.56
CA ARG A 170 -10.54 -13.30 -6.43
C ARG A 170 -9.97 -14.46 -7.22
N ASN A 171 -8.68 -14.43 -7.54
CA ASN A 171 -7.99 -15.52 -8.23
C ASN A 171 -7.52 -16.65 -7.28
N GLY A 172 -7.99 -16.67 -6.04
CA GLY A 172 -7.72 -17.72 -5.06
C GLY A 172 -6.40 -17.57 -4.30
N HIS A 173 -5.70 -16.46 -4.44
CA HIS A 173 -4.52 -16.13 -3.65
C HIS A 173 -4.91 -15.27 -2.46
N ARG A 174 -4.52 -15.66 -1.24
CA ARG A 174 -4.67 -14.77 -0.09
C ARG A 174 -3.59 -13.69 -0.15
N PHE A 175 -4.02 -12.43 -0.25
CA PHE A 175 -3.13 -11.28 -0.34
C PHE A 175 -3.72 -10.08 0.40
N ASP A 176 -3.24 -9.84 1.61
CA ASP A 176 -3.68 -8.73 2.45
C ASP A 176 -2.75 -7.52 2.21
N ALA A 177 -3.32 -6.38 1.86
CA ALA A 177 -2.57 -5.16 1.58
C ALA A 177 -2.84 -4.09 2.64
N TYR A 178 -1.77 -3.41 3.07
CA TYR A 178 -1.79 -2.35 4.07
C TYR A 178 -1.11 -1.11 3.50
N TYR A 179 -1.77 0.05 3.57
CA TYR A 179 -1.26 1.31 3.04
C TYR A 179 -1.35 2.41 4.10
N GLY A 180 -0.27 3.18 4.30
CA GLY A 180 -0.29 4.26 5.27
C GLY A 180 1.03 5.03 5.37
N THR A 181 1.09 5.93 6.34
CA THR A 181 2.32 6.64 6.70
C THR A 181 3.34 5.68 7.33
N PRO A 182 4.65 6.00 7.30
CA PRO A 182 5.68 5.16 7.91
C PRO A 182 5.39 4.78 9.36
N ALA A 183 4.86 5.69 10.17
CA ALA A 183 4.53 5.42 11.58
C ALA A 183 3.38 4.42 11.71
N ARG A 184 2.33 4.54 10.89
CA ARG A 184 1.21 3.60 10.88
C ARG A 184 1.63 2.23 10.37
N ILE A 185 2.48 2.17 9.33
CA ILE A 185 3.03 0.91 8.83
C ILE A 185 3.94 0.26 9.89
N LEU A 186 4.76 1.03 10.61
CA LEU A 186 5.52 0.48 11.75
C LEU A 186 4.59 -0.16 12.79
N ALA A 187 3.51 0.53 13.18
CA ALA A 187 2.52 -0.02 14.11
C ALA A 187 1.88 -1.31 13.57
N THR A 188 1.61 -1.36 12.26
CA THR A 188 1.02 -2.53 11.59
C THR A 188 2.00 -3.71 11.54
N LEU A 189 3.27 -3.46 11.24
CA LEU A 189 4.32 -4.49 11.24
C LEU A 189 4.50 -5.11 12.63
N LEU A 190 4.45 -4.30 13.70
CA LEU A 190 4.48 -4.77 15.08
C LEU A 190 3.22 -5.60 15.42
N TYR A 191 2.04 -5.13 15.03
CA TYR A 191 0.77 -5.82 15.25
C TYR A 191 0.76 -7.22 14.62
N HIS A 192 1.26 -7.33 13.38
CA HIS A 192 1.37 -8.60 12.65
C HIS A 192 2.63 -9.39 12.99
N ARG A 193 3.46 -8.92 13.92
CA ARG A 193 4.72 -9.55 14.34
C ARG A 193 5.70 -9.80 13.19
N ILE A 194 5.67 -8.96 12.18
CA ILE A 194 6.62 -8.98 11.06
C ILE A 194 7.99 -8.49 11.55
N ILE A 195 7.99 -7.49 12.43
CA ILE A 195 9.17 -7.04 13.17
C ILE A 195 8.94 -7.23 14.66
N HIS A 196 10.03 -7.43 15.39
CA HIS A 196 9.94 -7.65 16.83
C HIS A 196 9.86 -6.33 17.57
N SER A 197 8.95 -6.29 18.57
CA SER A 197 8.92 -5.19 19.52
C SER A 197 10.17 -5.21 20.38
N THR A 198 10.82 -4.07 20.52
CA THR A 198 11.93 -3.83 21.43
C THR A 198 11.45 -2.95 22.59
N ARG A 199 12.07 -3.09 23.78
CA ARG A 199 11.72 -2.25 24.93
C ARG A 199 12.26 -0.82 24.81
N GLU A 200 13.24 -0.63 23.94
CA GLU A 200 13.93 0.65 23.76
C GLU A 200 13.53 1.30 22.43
N SER A 201 13.24 2.59 22.50
CA SER A 201 12.86 3.36 21.31
C SER A 201 13.99 3.46 20.26
N VAL A 202 15.25 3.39 20.69
CA VAL A 202 16.39 3.38 19.77
C VAL A 202 16.39 2.08 18.96
N GLY A 203 16.27 0.92 19.63
CA GLY A 203 16.23 -0.37 18.94
C GLY A 203 15.03 -0.50 17.99
N LEU A 204 13.86 0.04 18.35
CA LEU A 204 12.71 0.04 17.44
C LEU A 204 12.93 0.96 16.24
N ARG A 205 13.58 2.12 16.43
CA ARG A 205 13.95 3.00 15.35
C ARG A 205 14.93 2.34 14.37
N GLU A 206 15.93 1.63 14.90
CA GLU A 206 16.88 0.86 14.07
C GLU A 206 16.18 -0.25 13.29
N ALA A 207 15.27 -0.99 13.94
CA ALA A 207 14.46 -2.01 13.27
C ALA A 207 13.58 -1.41 12.17
N ALA A 208 12.95 -0.25 12.41
CA ALA A 208 12.19 0.48 11.41
C ALA A 208 13.07 0.94 10.24
N ALA A 209 14.25 1.51 10.52
CA ALA A 209 15.20 1.91 9.49
C ALA A 209 15.71 0.70 8.67
N GLY A 210 15.88 -0.45 9.31
CA GLY A 210 16.25 -1.71 8.67
C GLY A 210 15.25 -2.22 7.64
N VAL A 211 14.02 -1.74 7.68
CA VAL A 211 12.99 -2.00 6.66
C VAL A 211 12.61 -0.75 5.85
N GLY A 212 13.41 0.32 5.93
CA GLY A 212 13.25 1.53 5.11
C GLY A 212 12.23 2.53 5.64
N LEU A 213 11.79 2.38 6.89
CA LEU A 213 10.90 3.34 7.53
C LEU A 213 11.73 4.40 8.27
N ASP A 214 11.94 5.54 7.63
CA ASP A 214 12.65 6.69 8.23
C ASP A 214 11.70 7.42 9.18
N LEU A 215 11.89 7.22 10.49
CA LEU A 215 11.04 7.77 11.53
C LEU A 215 11.84 8.59 12.54
N SER A 216 11.25 9.72 12.93
CA SER A 216 11.76 10.48 14.07
C SER A 216 11.61 9.69 15.37
N MET A 217 12.48 9.95 16.35
CA MET A 217 12.37 9.31 17.68
C MET A 217 11.01 9.57 18.33
N ARG A 218 10.44 10.75 18.11
CA ARG A 218 9.10 11.10 18.62
C ARG A 218 8.02 10.17 18.04
N ASN A 219 8.03 9.92 16.72
CA ASN A 219 7.06 9.03 16.07
C ASN A 219 7.23 7.57 16.56
N VAL A 220 8.46 7.11 16.73
CA VAL A 220 8.73 5.78 17.31
C VAL A 220 8.16 5.65 18.72
N GLN A 221 8.37 6.67 19.58
CA GLN A 221 7.83 6.68 20.94
C GLN A 221 6.29 6.70 20.95
N ARG A 222 5.65 7.42 20.03
CA ARG A 222 4.17 7.41 19.86
C ARG A 222 3.66 6.02 19.49
N VAL A 223 4.35 5.34 18.55
CA VAL A 223 4.02 3.95 18.21
C VAL A 223 4.15 3.02 19.41
N MET A 224 5.25 3.12 20.17
CA MET A 224 5.46 2.30 21.38
C MET A 224 4.40 2.52 22.46
N ARG A 225 3.87 3.75 22.57
CA ARG A 225 2.79 4.08 23.53
C ARG A 225 1.41 3.66 23.04
N GLY A 226 1.29 3.09 21.82
CA GLY A 226 0.00 2.75 21.22
C GLY A 226 -0.82 3.96 20.75
N GLU A 227 -0.21 5.15 20.67
CA GLU A 227 -0.87 6.38 20.19
C GLU A 227 -1.10 6.33 18.66
N VAL A 228 -0.28 5.56 17.95
CA VAL A 228 -0.43 5.33 16.52
C VAL A 228 -1.08 3.97 16.28
N ARG A 229 -2.27 3.98 15.71
CA ARG A 229 -3.01 2.74 15.43
C ARG A 229 -2.50 2.05 14.17
N PRO A 230 -2.45 0.72 14.15
CA PRO A 230 -2.21 -0.05 12.93
C PRO A 230 -3.21 0.31 11.82
N VAL A 231 -2.82 0.07 10.58
CA VAL A 231 -3.73 0.16 9.42
C VAL A 231 -4.51 -1.14 9.30
N GLU A 232 -5.76 -1.05 8.92
CA GLU A 232 -6.54 -2.23 8.51
C GLU A 232 -6.17 -2.65 7.08
N ALA A 233 -6.37 -3.96 6.79
CA ALA A 233 -6.16 -4.46 5.44
C ALA A 233 -7.16 -3.80 4.48
N ILE A 234 -6.65 -3.19 3.41
CA ILE A 234 -7.47 -2.54 2.38
C ILE A 234 -8.10 -3.54 1.40
N SER A 235 -7.64 -4.79 1.43
CA SER A 235 -8.13 -5.91 0.63
C SER A 235 -9.26 -6.69 1.32
N GLY A 236 -9.56 -6.37 2.57
CA GLY A 236 -10.72 -6.91 3.26
C GLY A 236 -11.97 -6.40 2.58
N GLY A 237 -12.56 -7.23 1.73
CA GLY A 237 -13.92 -7.01 1.29
C GLY A 237 -14.81 -7.08 2.52
N ASP A 238 -15.15 -5.93 3.07
CA ASP A 238 -16.40 -5.83 3.79
C ASP A 238 -17.47 -6.13 2.75
N THR A 239 -17.93 -7.39 2.73
CA THR A 239 -19.16 -7.80 2.07
C THR A 239 -20.34 -7.19 2.85
N GLY A 240 -20.33 -5.89 2.98
CA GLY A 240 -21.24 -5.08 3.74
C GLY A 240 -21.27 -3.62 3.30
N ALA A 241 -20.77 -3.31 2.08
CA ALA A 241 -21.13 -2.07 1.44
C ALA A 241 -22.58 -2.17 0.94
N GLY A 242 -23.51 -2.21 1.88
CA GLY A 242 -24.87 -1.79 1.63
C GLY A 242 -24.78 -0.36 1.12
N GLU A 243 -25.19 -0.14 -0.12
CA GLU A 243 -25.46 1.17 -0.66
C GLU A 243 -26.25 1.95 0.40
N ALA A 244 -25.63 2.98 0.97
CA ALA A 244 -26.35 3.93 1.79
C ALA A 244 -27.28 4.70 0.85
N GLN A 245 -28.46 4.15 0.64
CA GLN A 245 -29.59 4.93 0.14
C GLN A 245 -29.90 5.99 1.18
N GLY A 246 -29.90 7.24 0.76
CA GLY A 246 -30.30 8.37 1.56
C GLY A 246 -31.60 8.08 2.30
N GLY A 247 -31.56 8.19 3.61
CA GLY A 247 -32.69 7.90 4.47
C GLY A 247 -33.21 9.17 5.14
N GLU A 248 -34.45 9.47 4.91
CA GLU A 248 -35.21 10.44 5.70
C GLU A 248 -35.18 10.10 7.20
N VAL A 249 -35.17 11.12 8.04
CA VAL A 249 -35.37 10.95 9.49
C VAL A 249 -36.74 10.31 9.75
N GLN A 250 -36.76 9.03 10.04
CA GLN A 250 -37.96 8.30 10.41
C GLN A 250 -37.84 7.80 11.84
N VAL A 251 -38.77 8.21 12.68
CA VAL A 251 -38.97 7.61 13.99
C VAL A 251 -39.90 6.41 13.81
N VAL A 252 -39.39 5.22 13.95
CA VAL A 252 -40.17 3.97 13.87
C VAL A 252 -40.37 3.43 15.27
N ASP A 253 -41.60 3.41 15.71
CA ASP A 253 -42.02 2.84 17.01
C ASP A 253 -42.25 1.33 16.79
N GLY A 254 -41.26 0.55 17.07
CA GLY A 254 -41.30 -0.92 16.98
C GLY A 254 -40.77 -1.54 18.25
N GLY A 255 -41.64 -1.91 19.18
CA GLY A 255 -41.51 -2.83 20.32
C GLY A 255 -40.25 -2.86 21.21
N GLY A 256 -39.27 -2.00 20.99
CA GLY A 256 -37.97 -1.99 21.70
C GLY A 256 -37.41 -0.58 22.03
N GLY A 257 -38.19 0.48 21.84
CA GLY A 257 -37.77 1.87 22.07
C GLY A 257 -37.67 2.71 20.77
N PRO A 258 -37.64 4.04 20.87
CA PRO A 258 -37.61 4.92 19.71
C PRO A 258 -36.26 4.77 18.96
N VAL A 259 -36.32 4.63 17.62
CA VAL A 259 -35.18 4.64 16.73
C VAL A 259 -35.14 5.94 15.96
N LEU A 260 -34.10 6.75 16.17
CA LEU A 260 -33.88 7.97 15.40
C LEU A 260 -32.98 7.64 14.19
N ARG A 261 -33.46 7.87 12.99
CA ARG A 261 -32.67 7.79 11.75
C ARG A 261 -32.32 9.20 11.29
N LEU A 262 -31.03 9.40 11.01
CA LEU A 262 -30.55 10.70 10.48
C LEU A 262 -30.71 10.69 8.96
N GLY A 263 -31.26 11.77 8.43
CA GLY A 263 -31.29 12.05 7.00
C GLY A 263 -29.95 12.53 6.47
N ASP A 264 -29.88 12.75 5.15
CA ASP A 264 -28.63 13.19 4.48
C ASP A 264 -28.17 14.57 4.96
N GLU A 265 -29.13 15.48 5.28
CA GLU A 265 -28.80 16.83 5.73
C GLU A 265 -28.22 16.82 7.14
N GLU A 266 -28.81 16.06 8.06
CA GLU A 266 -28.34 15.94 9.45
C GLU A 266 -26.97 15.18 9.49
N SER A 267 -26.89 14.10 8.73
CA SER A 267 -25.62 13.33 8.60
C SER A 267 -24.50 14.18 8.00
N GLY A 268 -24.83 15.01 7.00
CA GLY A 268 -23.94 15.99 6.40
C GLY A 268 -23.48 17.05 7.39
N GLY A 269 -24.41 17.61 8.17
CA GLY A 269 -24.10 18.59 9.20
C GLY A 269 -23.18 18.07 10.30
N ILE A 270 -23.42 16.84 10.78
CA ILE A 270 -22.56 16.18 11.76
C ILE A 270 -21.17 15.90 11.17
N THR A 271 -21.12 15.45 9.92
CA THR A 271 -19.88 15.21 9.19
C THR A 271 -19.02 16.48 9.11
N ASP A 272 -19.62 17.62 8.78
CA ASP A 272 -18.94 18.91 8.68
C ASP A 272 -18.42 19.42 10.03
N ILE A 273 -19.18 19.18 11.10
CA ILE A 273 -18.76 19.52 12.46
C ILE A 273 -17.52 18.69 12.85
N LEU A 274 -17.56 17.38 12.62
CA LEU A 274 -16.45 16.49 12.97
C LEU A 274 -15.20 16.79 12.12
N ARG A 275 -15.37 17.07 10.83
CA ARG A 275 -14.26 17.49 9.96
C ARG A 275 -13.64 18.81 10.40
N ARG A 276 -14.46 19.78 10.80
CA ARG A 276 -13.97 21.07 11.31
C ARG A 276 -13.21 20.90 12.62
N ALA A 277 -13.73 20.09 13.54
CA ALA A 277 -13.05 19.78 14.80
C ALA A 277 -11.72 19.04 14.59
N ALA A 278 -11.69 18.08 13.65
CA ALA A 278 -10.47 17.37 13.31
C ALA A 278 -9.41 18.29 12.72
N ARG A 279 -9.78 19.17 11.78
CA ARG A 279 -8.84 20.16 11.20
C ARG A 279 -8.24 21.09 12.24
N ALA A 280 -9.01 21.48 13.27
CA ALA A 280 -8.48 22.29 14.38
C ALA A 280 -7.42 21.53 15.19
N GLY A 281 -7.43 20.19 15.16
CA GLY A 281 -6.44 19.31 15.78
C GLY A 281 -5.38 18.78 14.81
N TYR A 282 -5.29 19.31 13.59
CA TYR A 282 -4.42 18.79 12.54
C TYR A 282 -4.69 17.31 12.21
N LEU A 283 -5.98 16.93 12.24
CA LEU A 283 -6.45 15.58 11.94
C LEU A 283 -7.40 15.62 10.74
N GLU A 284 -7.56 14.50 10.06
CA GLU A 284 -8.61 14.28 9.07
C GLU A 284 -9.59 13.21 9.56
N VAL A 285 -10.83 13.31 9.08
CA VAL A 285 -11.93 12.39 9.42
C VAL A 285 -12.43 11.74 8.15
N GLU A 286 -12.40 10.40 8.12
CA GLU A 286 -12.97 9.58 7.05
C GLU A 286 -13.89 8.50 7.61
N ASP A 287 -14.60 7.81 6.72
CA ASP A 287 -15.43 6.64 7.02
C ASP A 287 -16.43 6.90 8.17
N LEU A 288 -17.15 8.04 8.16
CA LEU A 288 -18.22 8.26 9.09
C LEU A 288 -19.34 7.24 8.86
N ARG A 289 -19.67 6.49 9.91
CA ARG A 289 -20.80 5.56 9.94
C ARG A 289 -21.76 5.98 11.02
N PHE A 290 -23.03 6.02 10.69
CA PHE A 290 -24.13 6.29 11.58
C PHE A 290 -24.93 5.00 11.78
N GLU A 291 -24.96 4.49 13.00
CA GLU A 291 -25.77 3.32 13.37
C GLU A 291 -26.86 3.75 14.35
N SER A 292 -28.09 3.45 14.02
CA SER A 292 -29.26 3.73 14.88
C SER A 292 -29.82 2.43 15.44
N ARG A 293 -29.90 2.33 16.74
CA ARG A 293 -30.53 1.24 17.50
C ARG A 293 -31.61 1.79 18.42
N PRO A 294 -32.53 0.97 18.90
CA PRO A 294 -33.51 1.43 19.87
C PRO A 294 -32.86 2.09 21.09
N GLY A 295 -33.10 3.38 21.29
CA GLY A 295 -32.55 4.15 22.39
C GLY A 295 -31.07 4.56 22.27
N GLU A 296 -30.41 4.29 21.12
CA GLU A 296 -28.97 4.60 20.93
C GLU A 296 -28.69 5.01 19.49
N ILE A 297 -27.85 6.04 19.33
CA ILE A 297 -27.19 6.37 18.06
C ILE A 297 -25.69 6.29 18.28
N SER A 298 -25.02 5.48 17.45
CA SER A 298 -23.57 5.39 17.40
C SER A 298 -23.04 6.10 16.17
N ILE A 299 -22.06 6.99 16.37
CA ILE A 299 -21.34 7.66 15.28
C ILE A 299 -19.89 7.18 15.36
N THR A 300 -19.47 6.46 14.34
CA THR A 300 -18.09 5.96 14.23
C THR A 300 -17.41 6.67 13.08
N ALA A 301 -16.23 7.21 13.34
CA ALA A 301 -15.42 7.88 12.33
C ALA A 301 -13.98 7.38 12.43
N ARG A 302 -13.29 7.30 11.30
CA ARG A 302 -11.85 7.18 11.28
C ARG A 302 -11.24 8.56 11.35
N VAL A 303 -10.34 8.74 12.33
CA VAL A 303 -9.58 9.98 12.51
C VAL A 303 -8.11 9.64 12.29
N TYR A 304 -7.45 10.33 11.38
CA TYR A 304 -6.03 10.12 11.06
C TYR A 304 -5.31 11.46 10.91
N GLU A 305 -3.99 11.42 11.11
CA GLU A 305 -3.15 12.55 10.76
C GLU A 305 -3.01 12.59 9.24
N PRO A 306 -3.21 13.76 8.59
CA PRO A 306 -2.92 13.89 7.17
C PRO A 306 -1.49 13.47 6.90
N GLU A 307 -1.22 12.94 5.70
CA GLU A 307 0.15 12.59 5.29
C GLU A 307 1.05 13.80 5.57
N GLU A 308 2.00 13.65 6.51
CA GLU A 308 2.88 14.75 6.88
C GLU A 308 3.63 15.22 5.62
N GLU A 309 3.31 16.42 5.13
CA GLU A 309 4.21 17.17 4.27
C GLU A 309 5.41 17.54 5.13
N TYR A 310 6.48 16.79 5.02
CA TYR A 310 7.75 17.20 5.58
C TYR A 310 8.34 18.28 4.66
N ASP A 311 8.35 19.52 5.14
CA ASP A 311 9.16 20.61 4.56
C ASP A 311 10.66 20.31 4.65
#